data_e1a7b40e5686ae386c2a07bd1d0858d8
#
_entry.id   e1a7b40e5686ae386c2a07bd1d0858d8
#
_cell.length_a   1.000
_cell.length_b   1.000
_cell.length_c   1.000
_cell.angle_alpha   90.00
_cell.angle_beta   90.00
_cell.angle_gamma   90.00
#
_symmetry.space_group_name_H-M   'P 1'
#
loop_
_entity.id
_entity.type
_entity.pdbx_description
1 polymer ?
#
loop_
_entity_poly.entity_id
_entity_poly.type
_entity_poly.pdbx_seq_one_letter_code
_entity_poly.pdbx_strand_id
1 'polypeptide(L)'
;MDKTSAVDLVTQARRGSHHCLFYQSRDDLVNLLAEYFKTGMEKGESCIWVTADGGVEKMAREAISKKLTAPGTRQAESQIEFIRCSDWYLRDGSFHPEQVLDNWVEKLKLAVNGGYQGLRVSGDLGWLDATDWQTLMGYESDVNSVIAGKDFMAVCSYPLAKLNASQMIDVISHHQVALGKNNGLWHTFKALAPDAASVDGNIHTAIAGKQAWRDKTFAFPVLLQDNCNGCGDCVSVCSGGILYLSNNRIALKATGECDWCTLCEAVCLSNAICCPFEIESVES
;
A
#
# COMPACT_ATOMS: atom_id res chain seq x y z
N MET A 1 -2.49 -5.81 -25.10
CA MET A 1 -2.50 -5.63 -23.62
C MET A 1 -2.18 -4.16 -23.41
N ASP A 2 -3.13 -3.42 -22.88
CA ASP A 2 -2.92 -2.00 -22.57
C ASP A 2 -1.88 -1.87 -21.46
N LYS A 3 -0.78 -1.19 -21.77
CA LYS A 3 0.28 -0.91 -20.79
C LYS A 3 -0.23 0.16 -19.82
N THR A 4 -0.56 -0.24 -18.60
CA THR A 4 -0.98 0.67 -17.54
C THR A 4 0.23 1.49 -17.08
N SER A 5 0.19 2.81 -17.17
CA SER A 5 1.27 3.67 -16.69
C SER A 5 1.31 3.75 -15.16
N ALA A 6 2.45 4.16 -14.57
CA ALA A 6 2.52 4.39 -13.11
C ALA A 6 1.51 5.44 -12.64
N VAL A 7 1.26 6.45 -13.48
CA VAL A 7 0.21 7.44 -13.23
C VAL A 7 -1.16 6.78 -13.19
N ASP A 8 -1.48 5.90 -14.14
CA ASP A 8 -2.75 5.17 -14.15
C ASP A 8 -2.94 4.34 -12.88
N LEU A 9 -1.88 3.68 -12.41
CA LEU A 9 -1.94 2.85 -11.21
C LEU A 9 -2.30 3.63 -9.95
N VAL A 10 -1.70 4.80 -9.75
CA VAL A 10 -2.01 5.64 -8.58
C VAL A 10 -3.32 6.41 -8.77
N THR A 11 -3.67 6.82 -9.99
CA THR A 11 -4.91 7.56 -10.26
C THR A 11 -6.15 6.67 -10.26
N GLN A 12 -6.00 5.40 -10.70
CA GLN A 12 -7.06 4.40 -10.69
C GLN A 12 -7.09 3.55 -9.41
N ALA A 13 -6.29 3.93 -8.40
CA ALA A 13 -6.30 3.27 -7.11
C ALA A 13 -7.73 3.10 -6.58
N ARG A 14 -8.04 1.88 -6.12
CA ARG A 14 -9.37 1.55 -5.58
C ARG A 14 -9.52 2.07 -4.15
N ARG A 15 -10.75 2.26 -3.72
CA ARG A 15 -11.07 2.55 -2.32
C ARG A 15 -10.56 1.41 -1.44
N GLY A 16 -9.98 1.75 -0.30
CA GLY A 16 -9.35 0.79 0.60
C GLY A 16 -7.95 0.34 0.16
N SER A 17 -7.32 1.01 -0.84
CA SER A 17 -5.99 0.65 -1.29
C SER A 17 -4.87 1.40 -0.53
N HIS A 18 -3.79 0.66 -0.26
CA HIS A 18 -2.57 1.13 0.38
C HIS A 18 -1.37 0.82 -0.52
N HIS A 19 -0.80 1.86 -1.09
CA HIS A 19 0.32 1.75 -2.03
C HIS A 19 1.58 2.37 -1.44
N CYS A 20 2.75 1.95 -1.87
CA CYS A 20 3.98 2.66 -1.59
C CYS A 20 4.65 3.18 -2.86
N LEU A 21 5.41 4.25 -2.69
CA LEU A 21 6.18 4.92 -3.72
C LEU A 21 7.62 5.07 -3.27
N PHE A 22 8.54 4.42 -3.98
CA PHE A 22 9.97 4.63 -3.83
C PHE A 22 10.44 5.74 -4.78
N TYR A 23 11.00 6.81 -4.23
CA TYR A 23 11.46 7.93 -5.04
C TYR A 23 12.97 8.20 -4.87
N GLN A 24 13.61 8.63 -5.96
CA GLN A 24 15.00 9.06 -5.98
C GLN A 24 15.14 10.58 -5.92
N SER A 25 14.21 11.29 -6.55
CA SER A 25 14.20 12.75 -6.59
C SER A 25 12.86 13.32 -6.10
N ARG A 26 12.92 14.55 -5.58
CA ARG A 26 11.72 15.31 -5.20
C ARG A 26 10.79 15.57 -6.40
N ASP A 27 11.38 15.75 -7.58
CA ASP A 27 10.61 15.96 -8.81
C ASP A 27 9.78 14.73 -9.18
N ASP A 28 10.33 13.51 -9.06
CA ASP A 28 9.61 12.27 -9.30
C ASP A 28 8.44 12.12 -8.34
N LEU A 29 8.69 12.33 -7.04
CA LEU A 29 7.67 12.32 -6.00
C LEU A 29 6.54 13.30 -6.30
N VAL A 30 6.89 14.58 -6.53
CA VAL A 30 5.92 15.65 -6.71
C VAL A 30 5.12 15.46 -7.99
N ASN A 31 5.76 15.08 -9.10
CA ASN A 31 5.08 14.89 -10.37
C ASN A 31 4.04 13.75 -10.30
N LEU A 32 4.38 12.62 -9.69
CA LEU A 32 3.45 11.49 -9.56
C LEU A 32 2.31 11.81 -8.60
N LEU A 33 2.64 12.34 -7.40
CA LEU A 33 1.61 12.64 -6.40
C LEU A 33 0.70 13.80 -6.82
N ALA A 34 1.17 14.73 -7.63
CA ALA A 34 0.31 15.78 -8.18
C ALA A 34 -0.79 15.22 -9.10
N GLU A 35 -0.53 14.18 -9.89
CA GLU A 35 -1.57 13.47 -10.67
C GLU A 35 -2.51 12.68 -9.76
N TYR A 36 -1.95 12.01 -8.75
CA TYR A 36 -2.72 11.28 -7.75
C TYR A 36 -3.75 12.19 -7.06
N PHE A 37 -3.32 13.35 -6.56
CA PHE A 37 -4.20 14.29 -5.87
C PHE A 37 -5.16 15.02 -6.82
N LYS A 38 -4.70 15.42 -8.02
CA LYS A 38 -5.60 15.98 -9.04
C LYS A 38 -6.78 15.08 -9.29
N THR A 39 -6.52 13.78 -9.49
CA THR A 39 -7.58 12.79 -9.70
C THR A 39 -8.53 12.68 -8.50
N GLY A 40 -8.03 12.74 -7.28
CA GLY A 40 -8.86 12.76 -6.08
C GLY A 40 -9.78 13.97 -6.03
N MET A 41 -9.24 15.15 -6.31
CA MET A 41 -10.02 16.39 -6.36
C MET A 41 -11.10 16.34 -7.45
N GLU A 42 -10.80 15.82 -8.63
CA GLU A 42 -11.77 15.63 -9.72
C GLU A 42 -12.89 14.64 -9.36
N LYS A 43 -12.60 13.67 -8.49
CA LYS A 43 -13.57 12.70 -7.97
C LYS A 43 -14.34 13.20 -6.74
N GLY A 44 -14.09 14.43 -6.28
CA GLY A 44 -14.74 15.00 -5.09
C GLY A 44 -14.25 14.41 -3.77
N GLU A 45 -13.02 13.90 -3.73
CA GLU A 45 -12.39 13.37 -2.52
C GLU A 45 -11.68 14.49 -1.75
N SER A 46 -11.70 14.46 -0.42
CA SER A 46 -10.80 15.28 0.41
C SER A 46 -9.38 14.76 0.27
N CYS A 47 -8.42 15.65 0.17
CA CYS A 47 -7.03 15.32 -0.10
C CYS A 47 -6.11 15.82 1.03
N ILE A 48 -5.16 14.99 1.49
CA ILE A 48 -4.14 15.38 2.47
C ILE A 48 -2.78 14.93 1.98
N TRP A 49 -1.87 15.89 1.78
CA TRP A 49 -0.50 15.63 1.40
C TRP A 49 0.43 15.93 2.57
N VAL A 50 0.91 14.89 3.23
CA VAL A 50 1.94 15.03 4.27
C VAL A 50 3.30 15.08 3.59
N THR A 51 4.01 16.20 3.72
CA THR A 51 5.26 16.49 3.02
C THR A 51 6.47 16.38 3.95
N ALA A 52 7.63 15.96 3.41
CA ALA A 52 8.87 15.81 4.18
C ALA A 52 9.34 17.14 4.80
N ASP A 53 9.29 18.22 4.02
CA ASP A 53 9.75 19.54 4.43
C ASP A 53 9.04 20.66 3.63
N GLY A 54 9.28 21.92 4.04
CA GLY A 54 8.69 23.08 3.37
C GLY A 54 9.15 23.29 1.91
N GLY A 55 10.28 22.72 1.50
CA GLY A 55 10.73 22.75 0.10
C GLY A 55 9.86 21.84 -0.77
N VAL A 56 9.58 20.62 -0.31
CA VAL A 56 8.66 19.69 -0.98
C VAL A 56 7.25 20.25 -1.00
N GLU A 57 6.78 20.85 0.11
CA GLU A 57 5.46 21.48 0.16
C GLU A 57 5.32 22.58 -0.91
N LYS A 58 6.32 23.46 -1.05
CA LYS A 58 6.30 24.50 -2.08
C LYS A 58 6.19 23.92 -3.49
N MET A 59 7.02 22.92 -3.82
CA MET A 59 6.98 22.23 -5.11
C MET A 59 5.62 21.58 -5.37
N ALA A 60 5.05 20.94 -4.34
CA ALA A 60 3.75 20.26 -4.41
C ALA A 60 2.62 21.26 -4.69
N ARG A 61 2.58 22.38 -3.99
CA ARG A 61 1.61 23.47 -4.23
C ARG A 61 1.71 24.03 -5.65
N GLU A 62 2.93 24.29 -6.13
CA GLU A 62 3.17 24.76 -7.50
C GLU A 62 2.73 23.72 -8.54
N ALA A 63 2.99 22.44 -8.32
CA ALA A 63 2.61 21.36 -9.23
C ALA A 63 1.08 21.20 -9.30
N ILE A 64 0.39 21.24 -8.17
CA ILE A 64 -1.06 21.19 -8.10
C ILE A 64 -1.68 22.41 -8.80
N SER A 65 -1.21 23.63 -8.49
CA SER A 65 -1.71 24.85 -9.10
C SER A 65 -1.59 24.84 -10.63
N LYS A 66 -0.47 24.32 -11.17
CA LYS A 66 -0.29 24.16 -12.62
C LYS A 66 -1.27 23.17 -13.26
N LYS A 67 -1.71 22.15 -12.53
CA LYS A 67 -2.62 21.11 -13.03
C LYS A 67 -4.09 21.49 -12.92
N LEU A 68 -4.44 22.45 -12.08
CA LEU A 68 -5.79 22.92 -11.83
C LEU A 68 -6.16 24.14 -12.72
N THR A 69 -5.76 24.17 -13.97
CA THR A 69 -5.87 25.35 -14.87
C THR A 69 -7.29 25.69 -15.37
N ALA A 70 -8.34 24.98 -14.93
CA ALA A 70 -9.72 25.23 -15.32
C ALA A 70 -10.42 26.31 -14.46
N PRO A 71 -11.40 27.09 -15.01
CA PRO A 71 -12.18 28.05 -14.23
C PRO A 71 -12.99 27.34 -13.12
N GLY A 72 -12.77 27.72 -11.86
CA GLY A 72 -13.38 27.08 -10.67
C GLY A 72 -12.36 26.59 -9.61
N THR A 73 -11.09 26.80 -9.87
CA THR A 73 -9.93 26.28 -9.13
C THR A 73 -9.84 26.69 -7.66
N ARG A 74 -10.44 27.78 -7.21
CA ARG A 74 -10.41 28.18 -5.78
C ARG A 74 -11.08 27.14 -4.88
N GLN A 75 -12.09 26.44 -5.36
CA GLN A 75 -12.75 25.39 -4.61
C GLN A 75 -11.89 24.11 -4.55
N ALA A 76 -11.10 23.84 -5.59
CA ALA A 76 -10.17 22.72 -5.63
C ALA A 76 -8.96 22.95 -4.71
N GLU A 77 -8.45 24.16 -4.59
CA GLU A 77 -7.36 24.49 -3.66
C GLU A 77 -7.75 24.31 -2.18
N SER A 78 -9.04 24.51 -1.83
CA SER A 78 -9.55 24.25 -0.48
C SER A 78 -9.79 22.76 -0.19
N GLN A 79 -9.71 21.90 -1.23
CA GLN A 79 -9.95 20.47 -1.14
C GLN A 79 -8.68 19.68 -0.77
N ILE A 80 -7.51 20.31 -0.83
CA ILE A 80 -6.24 19.71 -0.47
C ILE A 80 -5.58 20.44 0.71
N GLU A 81 -5.27 19.67 1.75
CA GLU A 81 -4.52 20.10 2.92
C GLU A 81 -3.06 19.65 2.80
N PHE A 82 -2.11 20.53 3.11
CA PHE A 82 -0.70 20.19 3.19
C PHE A 82 -0.25 20.25 4.64
N ILE A 83 0.35 19.16 5.13
CA ILE A 83 0.83 19.03 6.51
C ILE A 83 2.30 18.62 6.46
N ARG A 84 3.13 19.12 7.35
CA ARG A 84 4.52 18.66 7.46
C ARG A 84 4.56 17.32 8.20
N CYS A 85 5.46 16.45 7.80
CA CYS A 85 5.63 15.14 8.44
C CYS A 85 5.94 15.26 9.95
N SER A 86 6.70 16.29 10.36
CA SER A 86 6.95 16.58 11.78
C SER A 86 5.68 16.88 12.58
N ASP A 87 4.71 17.52 11.96
CA ASP A 87 3.46 17.94 12.61
C ASP A 87 2.41 16.83 12.58
N TRP A 88 2.57 15.84 11.68
CA TRP A 88 1.65 14.73 11.52
C TRP A 88 2.07 13.46 12.26
N TYR A 89 3.33 13.04 12.07
CA TYR A 89 3.83 11.78 12.61
C TYR A 89 4.46 11.90 13.99
N LEU A 90 5.00 13.10 14.33
CA LEU A 90 5.76 13.27 15.55
C LEU A 90 4.98 14.07 16.58
N ARG A 91 4.94 13.56 17.79
CA ARG A 91 4.51 14.28 18.97
C ARG A 91 5.66 14.32 19.95
N ASP A 92 5.99 15.51 20.43
CA ASP A 92 7.13 15.71 21.34
C ASP A 92 8.45 15.11 20.80
N GLY A 93 8.59 15.11 19.46
CA GLY A 93 9.75 14.53 18.76
C GLY A 93 9.74 13.02 18.61
N SER A 94 8.67 12.31 19.05
CA SER A 94 8.54 10.86 18.99
C SER A 94 7.38 10.42 18.11
N PHE A 95 7.54 9.26 17.46
CA PHE A 95 6.50 8.65 16.64
C PHE A 95 5.51 7.87 17.51
N HIS A 96 4.23 8.19 17.38
CA HIS A 96 3.13 7.54 18.10
C HIS A 96 2.13 6.95 17.10
N PRO A 97 2.32 5.70 16.63
CA PRO A 97 1.55 5.09 15.55
C PRO A 97 0.04 5.06 15.80
N GLU A 98 -0.39 4.68 17.00
CA GLU A 98 -1.82 4.64 17.36
C GLU A 98 -2.49 6.00 17.19
N GLN A 99 -1.83 7.07 17.63
CA GLN A 99 -2.37 8.41 17.49
C GLN A 99 -2.46 8.86 16.02
N VAL A 100 -1.46 8.49 15.20
CA VAL A 100 -1.49 8.80 13.76
C VAL A 100 -2.65 8.05 13.08
N LEU A 101 -2.90 6.80 13.43
CA LEU A 101 -4.03 6.02 12.94
C LEU A 101 -5.36 6.65 13.34
N ASP A 102 -5.51 7.06 14.60
CA ASP A 102 -6.70 7.76 15.08
C ASP A 102 -6.93 9.07 14.32
N ASN A 103 -5.87 9.83 14.07
CA ASN A 103 -5.94 11.07 13.29
C ASN A 103 -6.42 10.78 11.85
N TRP A 104 -5.97 9.72 11.19
CA TRP A 104 -6.45 9.32 9.86
C TRP A 104 -7.94 8.98 9.88
N VAL A 105 -8.39 8.22 10.88
CA VAL A 105 -9.81 7.87 11.05
C VAL A 105 -10.66 9.12 11.25
N GLU A 106 -10.19 10.07 12.04
CA GLU A 106 -10.88 11.33 12.28
C GLU A 106 -10.94 12.19 11.02
N LYS A 107 -9.84 12.30 10.27
CA LYS A 107 -9.81 13.01 8.96
C LYS A 107 -10.79 12.39 7.96
N LEU A 108 -10.90 11.05 7.91
CA LEU A 108 -11.90 10.39 7.08
C LEU A 108 -13.33 10.75 7.50
N LYS A 109 -13.65 10.74 8.80
CA LYS A 109 -14.97 11.14 9.31
C LYS A 109 -15.30 12.59 8.95
N LEU A 110 -14.32 13.50 9.12
CA LEU A 110 -14.50 14.90 8.76
C LEU A 110 -14.74 15.09 7.25
N ALA A 111 -14.00 14.35 6.41
CA ALA A 111 -14.19 14.37 4.97
C ALA A 111 -15.62 13.93 4.57
N VAL A 112 -16.06 12.77 5.07
CA VAL A 112 -17.41 12.24 4.78
C VAL A 112 -18.51 13.18 5.30
N ASN A 113 -18.38 13.69 6.52
CA ASN A 113 -19.33 14.64 7.10
C ASN A 113 -19.33 15.98 6.33
N GLY A 114 -18.22 16.36 5.73
CA GLY A 114 -18.09 17.53 4.86
C GLY A 114 -18.65 17.32 3.44
N GLY A 115 -19.20 16.14 3.14
CA GLY A 115 -19.81 15.82 1.85
C GLY A 115 -18.82 15.34 0.78
N TYR A 116 -17.58 15.07 1.14
CA TYR A 116 -16.60 14.47 0.21
C TYR A 116 -16.88 12.98 -0.01
N GLN A 117 -16.49 12.48 -1.18
CA GLN A 117 -16.69 11.09 -1.57
C GLN A 117 -15.74 10.10 -0.87
N GLY A 118 -14.77 10.60 -0.14
CA GLY A 118 -13.75 9.84 0.58
C GLY A 118 -12.54 10.68 0.92
N LEU A 119 -11.49 10.02 1.38
CA LEU A 119 -10.22 10.63 1.76
C LEU A 119 -9.07 10.02 0.94
N ARG A 120 -8.24 10.88 0.36
CA ARG A 120 -7.04 10.51 -0.38
C ARG A 120 -5.82 11.12 0.27
N VAL A 121 -4.86 10.29 0.67
CA VAL A 121 -3.71 10.77 1.43
C VAL A 121 -2.38 10.30 0.84
N SER A 122 -1.33 11.09 1.07
CA SER A 122 0.04 10.63 0.92
C SER A 122 0.86 11.04 2.13
N GLY A 123 1.63 10.10 2.67
CA GLY A 123 2.58 10.31 3.75
C GLY A 123 4.02 10.16 3.27
N ASP A 124 4.87 11.18 3.50
CA ASP A 124 6.31 11.07 3.28
C ASP A 124 6.99 10.53 4.55
N LEU A 125 7.68 9.40 4.42
CA LEU A 125 8.34 8.69 5.51
C LEU A 125 9.86 8.91 5.54
N GLY A 126 10.34 9.92 4.79
CA GLY A 126 11.74 10.30 4.76
C GLY A 126 12.31 10.89 6.05
N TRP A 127 11.46 11.15 7.05
CA TRP A 127 11.86 11.64 8.38
C TRP A 127 12.35 10.52 9.32
N LEU A 128 12.04 9.26 8.99
CA LEU A 128 12.28 8.13 9.88
C LEU A 128 13.76 7.83 10.05
N ASP A 129 14.19 7.63 11.29
CA ASP A 129 15.49 7.09 11.64
C ASP A 129 15.42 5.56 11.82
N ALA A 130 16.57 4.89 11.65
CA ALA A 130 16.65 3.43 11.66
C ALA A 130 16.17 2.76 12.96
N THR A 131 16.14 3.50 14.07
CA THR A 131 15.73 3.02 15.39
C THR A 131 14.23 2.72 15.49
N ASP A 132 13.40 3.36 14.67
CA ASP A 132 11.94 3.24 14.72
C ASP A 132 11.38 2.29 13.66
N TRP A 133 12.24 1.56 12.94
CA TRP A 133 11.82 0.76 11.78
C TRP A 133 10.76 -0.29 12.12
N GLN A 134 10.92 -1.03 13.21
CA GLN A 134 9.95 -2.06 13.63
C GLN A 134 8.59 -1.44 13.97
N THR A 135 8.61 -0.31 14.66
CA THR A 135 7.39 0.45 15.00
C THR A 135 6.69 0.95 13.74
N LEU A 136 7.46 1.42 12.73
CA LEU A 136 6.89 1.82 11.45
C LEU A 136 6.25 0.65 10.71
N MET A 137 6.90 -0.51 10.63
CA MET A 137 6.33 -1.68 9.94
C MET A 137 5.05 -2.18 10.62
N GLY A 138 4.98 -2.11 11.94
CA GLY A 138 3.73 -2.33 12.68
C GLY A 138 2.63 -1.34 12.27
N TYR A 139 2.96 -0.07 12.21
CA TYR A 139 2.04 0.98 11.75
C TYR A 139 1.55 0.74 10.30
N GLU A 140 2.43 0.39 9.36
CA GLU A 140 2.06 0.09 7.97
C GLU A 140 1.07 -1.09 7.88
N SER A 141 1.27 -2.11 8.71
CA SER A 141 0.31 -3.22 8.84
C SER A 141 -1.05 -2.75 9.35
N ASP A 142 -1.05 -1.88 10.37
CA ASP A 142 -2.29 -1.37 10.98
C ASP A 142 -3.03 -0.42 10.04
N VAL A 143 -2.33 0.36 9.20
CA VAL A 143 -2.93 1.17 8.14
C VAL A 143 -3.80 0.31 7.22
N ASN A 144 -3.34 -0.88 6.80
CA ASN A 144 -4.13 -1.79 5.98
C ASN A 144 -5.47 -2.13 6.63
N SER A 145 -5.45 -2.42 7.94
CA SER A 145 -6.66 -2.75 8.70
C SER A 145 -7.60 -1.55 8.83
N VAL A 146 -7.03 -0.35 9.02
CA VAL A 146 -7.79 0.89 9.18
C VAL A 146 -8.49 1.31 7.90
N ILE A 147 -7.86 1.15 6.73
CA ILE A 147 -8.42 1.60 5.45
C ILE A 147 -9.26 0.55 4.72
N ALA A 148 -9.13 -0.73 5.09
CA ALA A 148 -9.84 -1.83 4.44
C ALA A 148 -11.35 -1.57 4.34
N GLY A 149 -11.90 -1.65 3.13
CA GLY A 149 -13.33 -1.46 2.87
C GLY A 149 -13.86 -0.05 3.09
N LYS A 150 -13.00 0.94 3.34
CA LYS A 150 -13.39 2.34 3.53
C LYS A 150 -13.12 3.19 2.28
N ASP A 151 -13.78 4.34 2.21
CA ASP A 151 -13.56 5.35 1.17
C ASP A 151 -12.26 6.12 1.45
N PHE A 152 -11.16 5.38 1.59
CA PHE A 152 -9.85 5.87 1.98
C PHE A 152 -8.79 5.25 1.06
N MET A 153 -7.89 6.08 0.54
CA MET A 153 -6.74 5.63 -0.26
C MET A 153 -5.48 6.28 0.27
N ALA A 154 -4.42 5.48 0.43
CA ALA A 154 -3.14 5.95 0.94
C ALA A 154 -1.99 5.60 -0.02
N VAL A 155 -1.04 6.54 -0.15
CA VAL A 155 0.27 6.33 -0.76
C VAL A 155 1.35 6.71 0.23
N CYS A 156 2.11 5.74 0.73
CA CYS A 156 3.27 5.97 1.58
C CYS A 156 4.53 6.15 0.71
N SER A 157 5.24 7.26 0.85
CA SER A 157 6.40 7.57 0.01
C SER A 157 7.70 7.47 0.78
N TYR A 158 8.68 6.80 0.17
CA TYR A 158 9.96 6.45 0.77
C TYR A 158 11.12 6.92 -0.09
N PRO A 159 12.06 7.73 0.45
CA PRO A 159 13.28 8.09 -0.28
C PRO A 159 14.23 6.90 -0.37
N LEU A 160 14.53 6.44 -1.57
CA LEU A 160 15.43 5.29 -1.81
C LEU A 160 16.81 5.45 -1.17
N ALA A 161 17.31 6.69 -1.10
CA ALA A 161 18.61 6.97 -0.48
C ALA A 161 18.70 6.64 1.03
N LYS A 162 17.54 6.46 1.69
CA LYS A 162 17.45 6.15 3.13
C LYS A 162 17.16 4.69 3.43
N LEU A 163 16.92 3.86 2.41
CA LEU A 163 16.54 2.46 2.57
C LEU A 163 17.65 1.52 2.16
N ASN A 164 17.84 0.44 2.91
CA ASN A 164 18.59 -0.72 2.47
C ASN A 164 17.66 -1.75 1.81
N ALA A 165 18.23 -2.80 1.21
CA ALA A 165 17.46 -3.82 0.48
C ALA A 165 16.45 -4.56 1.37
N SER A 166 16.79 -4.87 2.63
CA SER A 166 15.87 -5.52 3.56
C SER A 166 14.67 -4.63 3.86
N GLN A 167 14.92 -3.35 4.14
CA GLN A 167 13.86 -2.38 4.40
C GLN A 167 12.93 -2.17 3.18
N MET A 168 13.48 -2.23 1.97
CA MET A 168 12.64 -2.18 0.75
C MET A 168 11.71 -3.39 0.65
N ILE A 169 12.21 -4.60 0.97
CA ILE A 169 11.41 -5.81 1.00
C ILE A 169 10.31 -5.71 2.06
N ASP A 170 10.65 -5.23 3.26
CA ASP A 170 9.68 -5.01 4.34
C ASP A 170 8.55 -4.06 3.88
N VAL A 171 8.90 -2.91 3.27
CA VAL A 171 7.90 -1.96 2.76
C VAL A 171 7.02 -2.59 1.68
N ILE A 172 7.62 -3.28 0.69
CA ILE A 172 6.86 -3.92 -0.39
C ILE A 172 5.86 -4.93 0.18
N SER A 173 6.24 -5.69 1.21
CA SER A 173 5.39 -6.74 1.80
C SER A 173 4.17 -6.20 2.55
N HIS A 174 4.17 -4.92 2.94
CA HIS A 174 3.06 -4.28 3.65
C HIS A 174 2.13 -3.48 2.72
N HIS A 175 2.39 -3.43 1.41
CA HIS A 175 1.62 -2.64 0.46
C HIS A 175 1.09 -3.49 -0.71
N GLN A 176 -0.11 -3.19 -1.18
CA GLN A 176 -0.73 -3.91 -2.30
C GLN A 176 -0.03 -3.63 -3.63
N VAL A 177 0.51 -2.43 -3.80
CA VAL A 177 1.29 -2.02 -4.97
C VAL A 177 2.46 -1.19 -4.49
N ALA A 178 3.65 -1.53 -4.93
CA ALA A 178 4.84 -0.71 -4.77
C ALA A 178 5.26 -0.13 -6.12
N LEU A 179 5.61 1.13 -6.14
CA LEU A 179 6.05 1.88 -7.31
C LEU A 179 7.49 2.35 -7.10
N GLY A 180 8.32 2.22 -8.11
CA GLY A 180 9.69 2.75 -8.08
C GLY A 180 10.14 3.15 -9.47
N LYS A 181 11.01 4.16 -9.58
CA LYS A 181 11.55 4.62 -10.85
C LYS A 181 13.01 4.19 -10.99
N ASN A 182 13.34 3.54 -12.09
CA ASN A 182 14.72 3.16 -12.43
C ASN A 182 15.00 3.47 -13.89
N ASN A 183 16.15 4.11 -14.18
CA ASN A 183 16.55 4.52 -15.54
C ASN A 183 15.45 5.30 -16.29
N GLY A 184 14.72 6.16 -15.60
CA GLY A 184 13.63 6.95 -16.19
C GLY A 184 12.31 6.20 -16.36
N LEU A 185 12.26 4.89 -16.17
CA LEU A 185 11.07 4.04 -16.28
C LEU A 185 10.49 3.75 -14.90
N TRP A 186 9.17 3.77 -14.80
CA TRP A 186 8.45 3.32 -13.62
C TRP A 186 8.31 1.80 -13.63
N HIS A 187 8.56 1.20 -12.50
CA HIS A 187 8.37 -0.22 -12.24
C HIS A 187 7.34 -0.39 -11.14
N THR A 188 6.54 -1.45 -11.24
CA THR A 188 5.56 -1.79 -10.24
C THR A 188 5.81 -3.18 -9.69
N PHE A 189 5.62 -3.30 -8.38
CA PHE A 189 5.62 -4.56 -7.67
C PHE A 189 4.20 -4.70 -7.12
N LYS A 190 3.47 -5.69 -7.57
CA LYS A 190 2.11 -5.95 -7.08
C LYS A 190 2.12 -7.26 -6.32
N ALA A 191 1.51 -7.27 -5.14
CA ALA A 191 1.03 -8.52 -4.62
C ALA A 191 0.03 -9.09 -5.65
N LEU A 192 0.24 -10.33 -6.06
CA LEU A 192 -0.65 -10.96 -7.03
C LEU A 192 -2.02 -11.17 -6.41
N ALA A 193 -2.94 -10.20 -6.65
CA ALA A 193 -4.35 -10.43 -6.42
C ALA A 193 -4.91 -11.19 -7.63
N PRO A 194 -5.57 -12.31 -7.46
CA PRO A 194 -6.12 -13.06 -8.57
C PRO A 194 -7.43 -12.47 -9.07
N ASP A 195 -7.64 -12.55 -10.37
CA ASP A 195 -8.97 -12.43 -10.95
C ASP A 195 -9.85 -13.55 -10.41
N ALA A 196 -11.01 -13.19 -9.85
CA ALA A 196 -11.97 -14.08 -9.23
C ALA A 196 -12.73 -15.01 -10.21
N ALA A 197 -12.11 -15.41 -11.32
CA ALA A 197 -12.71 -16.27 -12.32
C ALA A 197 -11.79 -17.47 -12.63
N SER A 198 -12.19 -18.61 -12.15
CA SER A 198 -11.68 -19.98 -12.39
C SER A 198 -10.82 -20.58 -11.26
N VAL A 199 -11.49 -21.09 -10.24
CA VAL A 199 -10.88 -22.13 -9.39
C VAL A 199 -11.71 -23.41 -9.55
N ASP A 200 -11.28 -24.28 -10.45
CA ASP A 200 -11.65 -25.68 -10.38
C ASP A 200 -10.90 -26.32 -9.22
N GLY A 201 -11.69 -26.90 -8.30
CA GLY A 201 -11.26 -27.36 -6.99
C GLY A 201 -10.35 -28.55 -6.96
N ASN A 202 -9.11 -28.48 -7.42
CA ASN A 202 -8.13 -29.54 -7.21
C ASN A 202 -6.69 -29.01 -7.35
N ILE A 203 -6.22 -28.25 -6.34
CA ILE A 203 -4.78 -27.95 -6.24
C ILE A 203 -4.23 -28.67 -4.99
N HIS A 204 -4.22 -29.98 -5.05
CA HIS A 204 -3.42 -30.83 -4.17
C HIS A 204 -2.38 -31.57 -5.02
N THR A 205 -1.40 -30.90 -5.56
CA THR A 205 -0.22 -31.59 -6.05
C THR A 205 1.01 -30.71 -5.96
N ALA A 206 1.95 -31.22 -5.21
CA ALA A 206 3.28 -30.72 -4.96
C ALA A 206 3.88 -29.90 -6.10
N ILE A 207 4.28 -28.67 -5.79
CA ILE A 207 5.16 -27.89 -6.65
C ILE A 207 6.58 -28.43 -6.44
N ALA A 208 6.97 -29.36 -7.26
CA ALA A 208 8.36 -29.75 -7.44
C ALA A 208 9.00 -28.77 -8.44
N GLY A 209 9.86 -27.90 -7.99
CA GLY A 209 10.76 -27.12 -8.82
C GLY A 209 10.42 -25.63 -8.98
N LYS A 210 11.42 -24.80 -8.80
CA LYS A 210 11.42 -23.33 -8.94
C LYS A 210 10.94 -22.76 -10.30
N GLN A 211 10.59 -23.62 -11.27
CA GLN A 211 10.18 -23.25 -12.63
C GLN A 211 8.65 -23.07 -12.75
N ALA A 212 7.85 -23.60 -11.80
CA ALA A 212 6.38 -23.62 -11.89
C ALA A 212 5.69 -22.31 -11.46
N TRP A 213 6.44 -21.33 -10.99
CA TRP A 213 5.91 -20.07 -10.47
C TRP A 213 5.57 -19.03 -11.54
N ARG A 214 6.03 -19.21 -12.78
CA ARG A 214 5.98 -18.18 -13.82
C ARG A 214 4.64 -18.03 -14.55
N ASP A 215 3.71 -18.97 -14.40
CA ASP A 215 2.50 -19.03 -15.24
C ASP A 215 1.17 -19.10 -14.45
N LYS A 216 1.14 -18.79 -13.16
CA LYS A 216 -0.07 -18.90 -12.35
C LYS A 216 -0.39 -17.63 -11.57
N THR A 217 -1.56 -17.07 -11.81
CA THR A 217 -2.22 -16.12 -10.92
C THR A 217 -2.73 -16.85 -9.69
N PHE A 218 -2.36 -16.41 -8.50
CA PHE A 218 -2.77 -17.06 -7.24
C PHE A 218 -3.89 -16.26 -6.57
N ALA A 219 -5.00 -16.92 -6.24
CA ALA A 219 -6.11 -16.34 -5.50
C ALA A 219 -5.86 -16.27 -4.00
N PHE A 220 -4.93 -17.05 -3.51
CA PHE A 220 -4.63 -17.22 -2.10
C PHE A 220 -3.14 -17.49 -1.91
N PRO A 221 -2.59 -17.28 -0.72
CA PRO A 221 -1.24 -17.68 -0.38
C PRO A 221 -0.99 -19.15 -0.72
N VAL A 222 0.22 -19.43 -1.18
CA VAL A 222 0.64 -20.82 -1.45
C VAL A 222 0.97 -21.50 -0.14
N LEU A 223 0.35 -22.67 0.09
CA LEU A 223 0.55 -23.47 1.30
C LEU A 223 1.53 -24.62 1.01
N LEU A 224 2.69 -24.58 1.68
CA LEU A 224 3.68 -25.65 1.65
C LEU A 224 3.43 -26.62 2.80
N GLN A 225 2.53 -27.58 2.57
CA GLN A 225 2.01 -28.48 3.61
C GLN A 225 3.11 -29.25 4.35
N ASP A 226 4.17 -29.64 3.64
CA ASP A 226 5.28 -30.41 4.22
C ASP A 226 6.09 -29.60 5.25
N ASN A 227 6.08 -28.26 5.12
CA ASN A 227 6.77 -27.37 6.03
C ASN A 227 5.90 -27.01 7.26
N CYS A 228 4.58 -27.26 7.21
CA CYS A 228 3.66 -26.85 8.25
C CYS A 228 3.80 -27.71 9.51
N ASN A 229 4.07 -27.06 10.64
CA ASN A 229 4.14 -27.69 11.96
C ASN A 229 2.85 -27.58 12.78
N GLY A 230 1.80 -26.93 12.24
CA GLY A 230 0.50 -26.80 12.88
C GLY A 230 0.42 -25.81 14.04
N CYS A 231 1.37 -24.86 14.18
CA CYS A 231 1.38 -23.90 15.29
C CYS A 231 0.13 -23.01 15.37
N GLY A 232 -0.50 -22.69 14.24
CA GLY A 232 -1.71 -21.87 14.19
C GLY A 232 -1.50 -20.36 14.17
N ASP A 233 -0.26 -19.86 14.21
CA ASP A 233 0.05 -18.42 14.25
C ASP A 233 -0.55 -17.70 13.03
N CYS A 234 -0.42 -18.29 11.85
CA CYS A 234 -1.00 -17.76 10.61
C CYS A 234 -2.53 -17.68 10.63
N VAL A 235 -3.19 -18.56 11.36
CA VAL A 235 -4.65 -18.52 11.52
C VAL A 235 -5.06 -17.36 12.41
N SER A 236 -4.29 -17.11 13.47
CA SER A 236 -4.57 -16.05 14.44
C SER A 236 -4.45 -14.63 13.86
N VAL A 237 -3.57 -14.42 12.85
CA VAL A 237 -3.34 -13.12 12.23
C VAL A 237 -4.15 -12.91 10.94
N CYS A 238 -4.89 -13.91 10.48
CA CYS A 238 -5.65 -13.81 9.24
C CYS A 238 -6.91 -12.96 9.42
N SER A 239 -6.87 -11.69 9.02
CA SER A 239 -7.99 -10.74 9.09
C SER A 239 -9.21 -11.21 8.30
N GLY A 240 -9.00 -11.80 7.11
CA GLY A 240 -10.06 -12.39 6.29
C GLY A 240 -10.62 -13.71 6.84
N GLY A 241 -10.01 -14.28 7.90
CA GLY A 241 -10.45 -15.54 8.53
C GLY A 241 -10.48 -16.73 7.59
N ILE A 242 -9.74 -16.69 6.47
CA ILE A 242 -9.73 -17.73 5.43
C ILE A 242 -8.82 -18.91 5.77
N LEU A 243 -7.88 -18.73 6.70
CA LEU A 243 -6.97 -19.77 7.14
C LEU A 243 -7.55 -20.54 8.33
N TYR A 244 -7.34 -21.85 8.36
CA TYR A 244 -7.68 -22.69 9.49
C TYR A 244 -6.74 -23.90 9.57
N LEU A 245 -6.75 -24.60 10.70
CA LEU A 245 -6.01 -25.86 10.83
C LEU A 245 -6.93 -27.05 10.54
N SER A 246 -6.48 -27.95 9.66
CA SER A 246 -7.09 -29.23 9.39
C SER A 246 -6.03 -30.33 9.57
N ASN A 247 -6.30 -31.33 10.40
CA ASN A 247 -5.34 -32.37 10.72
C ASN A 247 -3.95 -31.84 11.14
N ASN A 248 -3.96 -30.80 11.97
CA ASN A 248 -2.76 -30.11 12.43
C ASN A 248 -1.89 -29.51 11.32
N ARG A 249 -2.48 -29.15 10.19
CA ARG A 249 -1.84 -28.46 9.07
C ARG A 249 -2.70 -27.30 8.60
N ILE A 250 -2.05 -26.29 8.05
CA ILE A 250 -2.73 -25.11 7.52
C ILE A 250 -3.59 -25.49 6.31
N ALA A 251 -4.79 -24.92 6.25
CA ALA A 251 -5.73 -25.07 5.14
C ALA A 251 -6.46 -23.75 4.84
N LEU A 252 -7.00 -23.67 3.63
CA LEU A 252 -7.81 -22.54 3.16
C LEU A 252 -9.28 -22.92 3.19
N LYS A 253 -10.14 -22.00 3.64
CA LYS A 253 -11.59 -22.14 3.50
C LYS A 253 -11.97 -21.99 2.03
N ALA A 254 -13.00 -22.75 1.62
CA ALA A 254 -13.54 -22.65 0.26
C ALA A 254 -14.28 -21.33 -0.01
N THR A 255 -14.67 -20.61 1.04
CA THR A 255 -15.39 -19.35 0.97
C THR A 255 -14.67 -18.31 1.82
N GLY A 256 -14.52 -17.10 1.28
CA GLY A 256 -13.83 -15.99 1.91
C GLY A 256 -12.92 -15.30 0.92
N GLU A 257 -12.51 -14.08 1.24
CA GLU A 257 -11.61 -13.28 0.42
C GLU A 257 -10.28 -13.10 1.15
N CYS A 258 -9.17 -13.24 0.43
CA CYS A 258 -7.85 -12.90 0.93
C CYS A 258 -7.57 -11.43 0.60
N ASP A 259 -7.25 -10.63 1.61
CA ASP A 259 -6.86 -9.23 1.44
C ASP A 259 -5.38 -9.03 1.08
N TRP A 260 -4.64 -10.15 0.92
CA TRP A 260 -3.21 -10.15 0.58
C TRP A 260 -2.33 -9.34 1.55
N CYS A 261 -2.70 -9.28 2.81
CA CYS A 261 -1.95 -8.56 3.84
C CYS A 261 -0.58 -9.16 4.18
N THR A 262 -0.24 -10.34 3.65
CA THR A 262 1.00 -11.10 3.83
C THR A 262 1.36 -11.47 5.27
N LEU A 263 0.56 -11.10 6.26
CA LEU A 263 0.83 -11.37 7.68
C LEU A 263 1.01 -12.86 7.99
N CYS A 264 0.25 -13.72 7.31
CA CYS A 264 0.34 -15.17 7.50
C CYS A 264 1.71 -15.75 7.08
N GLU A 265 2.34 -15.17 6.06
CA GLU A 265 3.70 -15.52 5.66
C GLU A 265 4.71 -14.97 6.68
N ALA A 266 4.56 -13.71 7.09
CA ALA A 266 5.47 -13.03 8.01
C ALA A 266 5.58 -13.73 9.39
N VAL A 267 4.50 -14.33 9.89
CA VAL A 267 4.49 -15.05 11.17
C VAL A 267 4.87 -16.52 11.06
N CYS A 268 5.00 -17.06 9.83
CA CYS A 268 5.24 -18.48 9.62
C CYS A 268 6.72 -18.85 9.75
N LEU A 269 7.17 -19.14 10.96
CA LEU A 269 8.56 -19.52 11.24
C LEU A 269 9.03 -20.79 10.52
N SER A 270 8.11 -21.65 10.11
CA SER A 270 8.40 -22.89 9.36
C SER A 270 8.42 -22.70 7.84
N ASN A 271 8.19 -21.48 7.34
CA ASN A 271 8.08 -21.16 5.91
C ASN A 271 7.06 -22.04 5.19
N ALA A 272 5.94 -22.35 5.83
CA ALA A 272 4.87 -23.16 5.28
C ALA A 272 3.87 -22.35 4.43
N ILE A 273 4.01 -21.01 4.41
CA ILE A 273 3.15 -20.10 3.65
C ILE A 273 4.03 -19.19 2.81
N CYS A 274 3.63 -18.98 1.56
CA CYS A 274 4.28 -18.04 0.66
C CYS A 274 3.21 -17.18 -0.02
N CYS A 275 3.39 -15.85 0.00
CA CYS A 275 2.59 -14.87 -0.71
C CYS A 275 3.40 -14.39 -1.93
N PRO A 276 3.30 -15.06 -3.09
CA PRO A 276 4.10 -14.71 -4.25
C PRO A 276 3.75 -13.32 -4.79
N PHE A 277 4.75 -12.61 -5.31
CA PHE A 277 4.58 -11.33 -5.99
C PHE A 277 5.27 -11.34 -7.36
N GLU A 278 4.79 -10.52 -8.28
CA GLU A 278 5.35 -10.37 -9.61
C GLU A 278 5.87 -8.94 -9.82
N ILE A 279 6.98 -8.82 -10.56
CA ILE A 279 7.56 -7.53 -10.94
C ILE A 279 7.18 -7.26 -12.39
N GLU A 280 6.38 -6.23 -12.62
CA GLU A 280 6.04 -5.75 -13.95
C GLU A 280 6.77 -4.44 -14.28
N SER A 281 7.41 -4.36 -15.43
CA SER A 281 7.96 -3.12 -15.96
C SER A 281 6.88 -2.37 -16.72
N VAL A 282 6.64 -1.12 -16.35
CA VAL A 282 5.70 -0.23 -17.05
C VAL A 282 6.52 0.76 -17.86
N GLU A 283 6.45 0.65 -19.19
CA GLU A 283 7.03 1.66 -20.07
C GLU A 283 6.15 2.92 -20.04
N SER A 284 6.78 4.07 -19.91
CA SER A 284 6.15 5.41 -19.89
C SER A 284 5.69 5.86 -21.25
#